data_8aa8fae6303e4341ef2789bc3fa16b9e
#
_entry.id   8aa8fae6303e4341ef2789bc3fa16b9e
#
_cell.length_a   1.000
_cell.length_b   1.000
_cell.length_c   1.000
_cell.angle_alpha   90.00
_cell.angle_beta   90.00
_cell.angle_gamma   90.00
#
_symmetry.space_group_name_H-M   'P 1'
#
loop_
_entity.id
_entity.type
_entity.pdbx_description
1 polymer ?
#
loop_
_entity_poly.entity_id
_entity_poly.type
_entity_poly.pdbx_seq_one_letter_code
_entity_poly.pdbx_strand_id
1 'polypeptide(L)'
;MSDTEPLREMISRILSTASGPADVQRIKLEVCRESGADMPKNSAILAAATPEEHERLRPLLLVKPTRTLSGVAPVAVMTSPHPCPHGKCLPCPGGPEHPFKSPQSYTGEEPAALRAREHAFDPYDQVQARLEQFEALGHHVDKAELIVMGGTMTARPVEYQEWFVGAAVQAMNDYPRHGTPPAKPDLDAVFAANERAEVRCVAATFETRPDWCREEHIDRMLTMGVTKVELGVQHLDDRILDYNRRGHTVADSVAANCLLRDAGLKVGFHVMPNLPGASMADDRRMFEELFADPRFRPDFLKIYPTLVTPASEIERLWKEGGYRPYTEEELVDLVAYAKSLLPEYVRLQRVQRDIPAKLIV
;
A
#
# COMPACT_ATOMS: atom_id res chain seq x y z
N MET A 1 -9.01 -33.31 23.37
CA MET A 1 -7.60 -33.49 22.93
C MET A 1 -7.06 -32.12 22.72
N SER A 2 -5.89 -31.75 23.24
CA SER A 2 -5.34 -30.40 23.06
C SER A 2 -4.95 -30.24 21.60
N ASP A 3 -5.21 -29.05 21.01
CA ASP A 3 -4.85 -28.69 19.62
C ASP A 3 -3.35 -28.85 19.30
N THR A 4 -2.54 -29.12 20.30
CA THR A 4 -1.08 -29.22 20.22
C THR A 4 -0.58 -30.51 19.59
N GLU A 5 -1.30 -31.65 19.78
CA GLU A 5 -0.85 -32.95 19.29
C GLU A 5 -0.90 -33.09 17.76
N PRO A 6 -1.98 -32.68 17.08
CA PRO A 6 -2.02 -32.64 15.62
C PRO A 6 -0.97 -31.71 14.98
N LEU A 7 -0.70 -30.57 15.61
CA LEU A 7 0.32 -29.66 15.11
C LEU A 7 1.73 -30.26 15.19
N ARG A 8 2.06 -30.93 16.30
CA ARG A 8 3.35 -31.63 16.47
C ARG A 8 3.53 -32.75 15.45
N GLU A 9 2.45 -33.53 15.19
CA GLU A 9 2.49 -34.57 14.17
C GLU A 9 2.70 -33.96 12.75
N MET A 10 2.02 -32.87 12.41
CA MET A 10 2.23 -32.16 11.16
C MET A 10 3.69 -31.70 11.02
N ILE A 11 4.26 -31.06 12.06
CA ILE A 11 5.65 -30.62 12.07
C ILE A 11 6.58 -31.79 11.77
N SER A 12 6.42 -32.91 12.47
CA SER A 12 7.25 -34.11 12.31
C SER A 12 7.19 -34.66 10.88
N ARG A 13 5.99 -34.83 10.34
CA ARG A 13 5.80 -35.34 8.95
C ARG A 13 6.32 -34.37 7.91
N ILE A 14 6.08 -33.06 8.05
CA ILE A 14 6.58 -32.05 7.12
C ILE A 14 8.10 -32.07 7.09
N LEU A 15 8.76 -32.08 8.26
CA LEU A 15 10.22 -32.05 8.34
C LEU A 15 10.89 -33.34 7.80
N SER A 16 10.16 -34.47 7.85
CA SER A 16 10.70 -35.77 7.40
C SER A 16 10.44 -36.06 5.91
N THR A 17 9.34 -35.54 5.34
CA THR A 17 8.90 -36.02 4.02
C THR A 17 8.54 -34.93 3.00
N ALA A 18 8.29 -33.68 3.44
CA ALA A 18 7.89 -32.63 2.52
C ALA A 18 9.08 -32.06 1.74
N SER A 19 8.93 -31.96 0.43
CA SER A 19 9.87 -31.32 -0.49
C SER A 19 9.38 -29.98 -1.03
N GLY A 20 8.09 -29.64 -0.81
CA GLY A 20 7.51 -28.39 -1.28
C GLY A 20 6.08 -28.15 -0.79
N PRO A 21 5.46 -27.04 -1.21
CA PRO A 21 4.13 -26.63 -0.72
C PRO A 21 3.01 -27.65 -0.98
N ALA A 22 3.10 -28.43 -2.06
CA ALA A 22 2.11 -29.46 -2.38
C ALA A 22 2.14 -30.59 -1.34
N ASP A 23 3.33 -31.05 -0.93
CA ASP A 23 3.49 -32.05 0.10
C ASP A 23 2.97 -31.56 1.45
N VAL A 24 3.30 -30.29 1.80
CA VAL A 24 2.78 -29.67 3.02
C VAL A 24 1.25 -29.71 3.05
N GLN A 25 0.61 -29.33 1.95
CA GLN A 25 -0.86 -29.34 1.90
C GLN A 25 -1.43 -30.74 2.01
N ARG A 26 -0.81 -31.74 1.39
CA ARG A 26 -1.20 -33.14 1.49
C ARG A 26 -1.08 -33.65 2.94
N ILE A 27 0.06 -33.41 3.59
CA ILE A 27 0.31 -33.82 4.97
C ILE A 27 -0.71 -33.19 5.93
N LYS A 28 -0.98 -31.89 5.78
CA LYS A 28 -2.01 -31.21 6.58
C LYS A 28 -3.37 -31.88 6.45
N LEU A 29 -3.78 -32.21 5.22
CA LEU A 29 -5.07 -32.91 4.96
C LEU A 29 -5.10 -34.30 5.58
N GLU A 30 -4.03 -35.07 5.49
CA GLU A 30 -3.91 -36.41 6.06
C GLU A 30 -4.04 -36.37 7.59
N VAL A 31 -3.23 -35.51 8.25
CA VAL A 31 -3.27 -35.38 9.72
C VAL A 31 -4.62 -34.88 10.22
N CYS A 32 -5.25 -33.92 9.54
CA CYS A 32 -6.58 -33.43 9.91
C CYS A 32 -7.64 -34.53 9.78
N ARG A 33 -7.57 -35.38 8.75
CA ARG A 33 -8.49 -36.52 8.60
C ARG A 33 -8.29 -37.60 9.68
N GLU A 34 -7.04 -37.87 10.05
CA GLU A 34 -6.67 -38.83 11.06
C GLU A 34 -7.06 -38.39 12.47
N SER A 35 -6.87 -37.12 12.78
CA SER A 35 -7.09 -36.54 14.12
C SER A 35 -8.47 -35.93 14.33
N GLY A 36 -9.21 -35.64 13.26
CA GLY A 36 -10.46 -34.90 13.32
C GLY A 36 -10.26 -33.40 13.64
N ALA A 37 -9.03 -32.89 13.58
CA ALA A 37 -8.74 -31.49 13.84
C ALA A 37 -9.04 -30.59 12.63
N ASP A 38 -9.30 -29.31 12.91
CA ASP A 38 -9.47 -28.30 11.87
C ASP A 38 -8.15 -28.01 11.13
N MET A 39 -8.27 -27.57 9.88
CA MET A 39 -7.13 -27.25 9.05
C MET A 39 -6.37 -26.01 9.59
N PRO A 40 -5.14 -26.16 10.11
CA PRO A 40 -4.41 -25.03 10.67
C PRO A 40 -3.85 -24.13 9.58
N LYS A 41 -3.68 -22.84 9.91
CA LYS A 41 -2.87 -21.90 9.09
C LYS A 41 -1.40 -22.30 9.19
N ASN A 42 -0.60 -21.98 8.15
CA ASN A 42 0.85 -22.21 8.18
C ASN A 42 1.52 -21.49 9.35
N SER A 43 1.04 -20.29 9.70
CA SER A 43 1.51 -19.53 10.86
C SER A 43 1.30 -20.26 12.20
N ALA A 44 0.22 -21.02 12.35
CA ALA A 44 -0.01 -21.79 13.56
C ALA A 44 0.99 -22.97 13.69
N ILE A 45 1.36 -23.59 12.56
CA ILE A 45 2.38 -24.65 12.53
C ILE A 45 3.75 -24.06 12.87
N LEU A 46 4.10 -22.89 12.30
CA LEU A 46 5.35 -22.20 12.61
C LEU A 46 5.44 -21.78 14.09
N ALA A 47 4.34 -21.25 14.65
CA ALA A 47 4.28 -20.86 16.06
C ALA A 47 4.39 -22.04 17.04
N ALA A 48 4.02 -23.25 16.63
CA ALA A 48 4.15 -24.46 17.45
C ALA A 48 5.51 -25.16 17.33
N ALA A 49 6.38 -24.68 16.41
CA ALA A 49 7.70 -25.25 16.16
C ALA A 49 8.74 -24.76 17.19
N THR A 50 9.75 -25.59 17.49
CA THR A 50 10.95 -25.11 18.19
C THR A 50 11.77 -24.18 17.30
N PRO A 51 12.71 -23.37 17.83
CA PRO A 51 13.55 -22.50 17.00
C PRO A 51 14.27 -23.24 15.86
N GLU A 52 14.81 -24.44 16.13
CA GLU A 52 15.50 -25.25 15.12
C GLU A 52 14.55 -25.81 14.07
N GLU A 53 13.35 -26.25 14.46
CA GLU A 53 12.30 -26.70 13.55
C GLU A 53 11.78 -25.54 12.71
N HIS A 54 11.61 -24.35 13.29
CA HIS A 54 11.13 -23.15 12.63
C HIS A 54 12.02 -22.78 11.43
N GLU A 55 13.33 -22.77 11.60
CA GLU A 55 14.28 -22.47 10.50
C GLU A 55 14.13 -23.48 9.33
N ARG A 56 13.90 -24.75 9.62
CA ARG A 56 13.72 -25.81 8.61
C ARG A 56 12.34 -25.76 7.94
N LEU A 57 11.31 -25.40 8.70
CA LEU A 57 9.93 -25.30 8.22
C LEU A 57 9.67 -24.05 7.40
N ARG A 58 10.36 -22.95 7.71
CA ARG A 58 10.15 -21.64 7.10
C ARG A 58 10.12 -21.66 5.57
N PRO A 59 11.07 -22.28 4.85
CA PRO A 59 11.03 -22.32 3.38
C PRO A 59 9.82 -23.08 2.82
N LEU A 60 9.30 -24.08 3.55
CA LEU A 60 8.17 -24.92 3.15
C LEU A 60 6.81 -24.27 3.44
N LEU A 61 6.72 -23.49 4.52
CA LEU A 61 5.49 -22.89 5.03
C LEU A 61 5.32 -21.41 4.67
N LEU A 62 6.34 -20.79 4.08
CA LEU A 62 6.33 -19.37 3.70
C LEU A 62 5.11 -19.02 2.84
N VAL A 63 4.34 -18.04 3.29
CA VAL A 63 3.13 -17.58 2.59
C VAL A 63 3.45 -16.37 1.72
N LYS A 64 3.13 -16.45 0.42
CA LYS A 64 3.38 -15.36 -0.56
C LYS A 64 4.86 -14.94 -0.62
N PRO A 65 5.78 -15.83 -0.99
CA PRO A 65 7.23 -15.58 -1.00
C PRO A 65 7.64 -14.37 -1.82
N THR A 66 6.86 -14.00 -2.84
CA THR A 66 7.11 -12.84 -3.71
C THR A 66 7.10 -11.50 -2.97
N ARG A 67 6.50 -11.42 -1.76
CA ARG A 67 6.41 -10.16 -1.00
C ARG A 67 7.75 -9.63 -0.51
N THR A 68 8.68 -10.52 -0.20
CA THR A 68 10.02 -10.17 0.29
C THR A 68 11.13 -10.68 -0.64
N LEU A 69 10.78 -11.11 -1.85
CA LEU A 69 11.73 -11.64 -2.83
C LEU A 69 12.83 -10.63 -3.19
N SER A 70 12.53 -9.34 -3.16
CA SER A 70 13.50 -8.26 -3.38
C SER A 70 14.48 -8.07 -2.22
N GLY A 71 14.29 -8.74 -1.09
CA GLY A 71 15.02 -8.50 0.16
C GLY A 71 14.52 -7.27 0.94
N VAL A 72 13.45 -6.61 0.49
CA VAL A 72 12.85 -5.45 1.16
C VAL A 72 11.37 -5.72 1.44
N ALA A 73 10.96 -5.62 2.69
CA ALA A 73 9.57 -5.83 3.10
C ALA A 73 8.76 -4.53 3.03
N PRO A 74 7.58 -4.51 2.37
CA PRO A 74 6.73 -3.32 2.33
C PRO A 74 5.94 -3.19 3.64
N VAL A 75 6.24 -2.14 4.39
CA VAL A 75 5.55 -1.78 5.64
C VAL A 75 4.67 -0.57 5.39
N ALA A 76 3.40 -0.84 5.04
CA ALA A 76 2.42 0.21 4.81
C ALA A 76 1.75 0.62 6.13
N VAL A 77 1.77 1.91 6.41
CA VAL A 77 1.14 2.57 7.56
C VAL A 77 0.17 3.65 7.06
N MET A 78 -0.93 3.83 7.74
CA MET A 78 -1.98 4.74 7.32
C MET A 78 -2.20 5.84 8.35
N THR A 79 -2.25 7.08 7.87
CA THR A 79 -2.53 8.27 8.71
C THR A 79 -3.97 8.28 9.20
N SER A 80 -4.22 8.96 10.30
CA SER A 80 -5.58 9.18 10.79
C SER A 80 -6.44 9.94 9.76
N PRO A 81 -7.78 9.76 9.77
CA PRO A 81 -8.67 10.51 8.91
C PRO A 81 -8.46 12.02 9.01
N HIS A 82 -8.34 12.68 7.87
CA HIS A 82 -8.11 14.11 7.77
C HIS A 82 -8.71 14.63 6.46
N PRO A 83 -9.35 15.80 6.44
CA PRO A 83 -9.90 16.36 5.22
C PRO A 83 -8.79 16.73 4.23
N CYS A 84 -9.04 16.53 2.94
CA CYS A 84 -8.15 17.06 1.90
C CYS A 84 -8.31 18.58 1.78
N PRO A 85 -7.25 19.33 1.46
CA PRO A 85 -7.29 20.78 1.35
C PRO A 85 -8.29 21.31 0.31
N HIS A 86 -8.54 20.55 -0.75
CA HIS A 86 -9.45 20.92 -1.83
C HIS A 86 -10.89 20.41 -1.63
N GLY A 87 -11.17 19.74 -0.52
CA GLY A 87 -12.46 19.10 -0.27
C GLY A 87 -12.54 17.66 -0.79
N LYS A 88 -13.69 17.25 -1.31
CA LYS A 88 -13.97 15.87 -1.73
C LYS A 88 -14.11 15.75 -3.25
N CYS A 89 -13.34 14.84 -3.84
CA CYS A 89 -13.48 14.47 -5.27
C CYS A 89 -14.73 13.60 -5.49
N LEU A 90 -15.28 13.60 -6.72
CA LEU A 90 -16.45 12.79 -7.07
C LEU A 90 -16.27 11.29 -6.77
N PRO A 91 -15.15 10.63 -7.18
CA PRO A 91 -14.97 9.21 -6.94
C PRO A 91 -14.40 8.89 -5.55
N CYS A 92 -14.25 9.86 -4.64
CA CYS A 92 -13.61 9.63 -3.35
C CYS A 92 -14.49 8.76 -2.44
N PRO A 93 -14.04 7.55 -2.05
CA PRO A 93 -14.85 6.61 -1.29
C PRO A 93 -14.87 6.87 0.21
N GLY A 94 -14.03 7.79 0.71
CA GLY A 94 -13.85 7.98 2.15
C GLY A 94 -13.63 9.43 2.56
N GLY A 95 -13.16 9.60 3.79
CA GLY A 95 -12.90 10.87 4.45
C GLY A 95 -13.46 10.91 5.86
N PRO A 96 -13.08 11.89 6.69
CA PRO A 96 -13.49 11.98 8.10
C PRO A 96 -15.00 12.10 8.28
N GLU A 97 -15.71 12.72 7.33
CA GLU A 97 -17.18 12.89 7.34
C GLU A 97 -17.91 11.72 6.67
N HIS A 98 -17.19 10.79 6.04
CA HIS A 98 -17.79 9.64 5.38
C HIS A 98 -18.27 8.62 6.42
N PRO A 99 -19.37 7.86 6.16
CA PRO A 99 -19.85 6.83 7.09
C PRO A 99 -18.78 5.84 7.57
N PHE A 100 -17.79 5.54 6.74
CA PHE A 100 -16.68 4.65 7.11
C PHE A 100 -15.59 5.32 7.98
N LYS A 101 -15.64 6.66 8.19
CA LYS A 101 -14.64 7.41 8.94
C LYS A 101 -13.20 6.97 8.64
N SER A 102 -12.89 6.85 7.36
CA SER A 102 -11.61 6.39 6.84
C SER A 102 -10.73 7.57 6.43
N PRO A 103 -9.43 7.38 6.30
CA PRO A 103 -8.59 8.35 5.61
C PRO A 103 -9.13 8.68 4.21
N GLN A 104 -8.87 9.89 3.76
CA GLN A 104 -9.32 10.33 2.44
C GLN A 104 -8.80 9.37 1.37
N SER A 105 -9.60 9.09 0.36
CA SER A 105 -9.36 8.12 -0.72
C SER A 105 -9.48 6.64 -0.35
N TYR A 106 -9.77 6.29 0.90
CA TYR A 106 -9.89 4.89 1.35
C TYR A 106 -11.30 4.61 1.88
N THR A 107 -11.76 3.35 1.72
CA THR A 107 -13.06 2.89 2.23
C THR A 107 -13.02 2.53 3.71
N GLY A 108 -11.83 2.27 4.25
CA GLY A 108 -11.65 1.75 5.60
C GLY A 108 -11.68 0.23 5.72
N GLU A 109 -11.94 -0.47 4.62
CA GLU A 109 -11.98 -1.94 4.55
C GLU A 109 -10.75 -2.54 3.85
N GLU A 110 -9.84 -1.70 3.35
CA GLU A 110 -8.55 -2.15 2.82
C GLU A 110 -7.68 -2.73 3.95
N PRO A 111 -6.83 -3.73 3.69
CA PRO A 111 -6.01 -4.37 4.72
C PRO A 111 -5.14 -3.41 5.55
N ALA A 112 -4.62 -2.35 4.92
CA ALA A 112 -3.86 -1.33 5.64
C ALA A 112 -4.76 -0.43 6.51
N ALA A 113 -5.96 -0.10 6.02
CA ALA A 113 -6.93 0.70 6.77
C ALA A 113 -7.50 -0.04 7.98
N LEU A 114 -7.77 -1.35 7.83
CA LEU A 114 -8.22 -2.21 8.93
C LEU A 114 -7.16 -2.25 10.04
N ARG A 115 -5.90 -2.55 9.70
CA ARG A 115 -4.80 -2.54 10.67
C ARG A 115 -4.64 -1.18 11.34
N ALA A 116 -4.68 -0.09 10.58
CA ALA A 116 -4.55 1.25 11.15
C ALA A 116 -5.67 1.56 12.16
N ARG A 117 -6.89 1.15 11.85
CA ARG A 117 -8.04 1.32 12.75
C ARG A 117 -7.91 0.47 14.02
N GLU A 118 -7.41 -0.76 13.92
CA GLU A 118 -7.12 -1.65 15.06
C GLU A 118 -6.10 -1.03 16.02
N HIS A 119 -5.16 -0.25 15.49
CA HIS A 119 -4.10 0.44 16.24
C HIS A 119 -4.36 1.96 16.39
N ALA A 120 -5.61 2.40 16.34
CA ALA A 120 -5.98 3.82 16.52
C ALA A 120 -5.17 4.80 15.63
N PHE A 121 -4.70 4.34 14.47
CA PHE A 121 -3.84 5.07 13.53
C PHE A 121 -2.47 5.47 14.11
N ASP A 122 -2.03 4.86 15.22
CA ASP A 122 -0.69 5.06 15.74
C ASP A 122 0.35 4.41 14.79
N PRO A 123 1.35 5.15 14.28
CA PRO A 123 2.32 4.63 13.33
C PRO A 123 3.27 3.60 13.93
N TYR A 124 3.62 3.74 15.22
CA TYR A 124 4.49 2.80 15.92
C TYR A 124 3.83 1.42 16.00
N ASP A 125 2.62 1.35 16.51
CA ASP A 125 1.88 0.09 16.67
C ASP A 125 1.56 -0.56 15.31
N GLN A 126 1.24 0.23 14.29
CA GLN A 126 1.03 -0.29 12.93
C GLN A 126 2.28 -0.97 12.36
N VAL A 127 3.46 -0.40 12.60
CA VAL A 127 4.74 -0.98 12.14
C VAL A 127 5.04 -2.25 12.92
N GLN A 128 4.96 -2.23 14.25
CA GLN A 128 5.19 -3.41 15.10
C GLN A 128 4.29 -4.57 14.68
N ALA A 129 2.98 -4.35 14.62
CA ALA A 129 2.02 -5.37 14.18
C ALA A 129 2.29 -5.88 12.76
N ARG A 130 2.81 -5.02 11.87
CA ARG A 130 3.16 -5.44 10.51
C ARG A 130 4.40 -6.32 10.47
N LEU A 131 5.41 -6.01 11.25
CA LEU A 131 6.63 -6.82 11.36
C LEU A 131 6.32 -8.18 11.99
N GLU A 132 5.56 -8.22 13.10
CA GLU A 132 5.07 -9.45 13.70
C GLU A 132 4.28 -10.32 12.71
N GLN A 133 3.42 -9.69 11.89
CA GLN A 133 2.67 -10.40 10.85
C GLN A 133 3.59 -11.01 9.79
N PHE A 134 4.68 -10.32 9.40
CA PHE A 134 5.66 -10.89 8.48
C PHE A 134 6.35 -12.10 9.09
N GLU A 135 6.81 -11.98 10.33
CA GLU A 135 7.48 -13.06 11.05
C GLU A 135 6.55 -14.28 11.22
N ALA A 136 5.31 -14.07 11.67
CA ALA A 136 4.30 -15.13 11.80
C ALA A 136 3.98 -15.85 10.47
N LEU A 137 4.21 -15.19 9.33
CA LEU A 137 4.07 -15.77 7.99
C LEU A 137 5.36 -16.41 7.46
N GLY A 138 6.43 -16.43 8.25
CA GLY A 138 7.73 -17.01 7.92
C GLY A 138 8.66 -16.07 7.15
N HIS A 139 8.34 -14.78 7.03
CA HIS A 139 9.24 -13.80 6.43
C HIS A 139 10.23 -13.27 7.47
N HIS A 140 11.50 -13.24 7.11
CA HIS A 140 12.49 -12.49 7.85
C HIS A 140 12.58 -11.07 7.27
N VAL A 141 12.56 -10.05 8.13
CA VAL A 141 12.61 -8.65 7.72
C VAL A 141 13.83 -7.97 8.36
N ASP A 142 14.86 -7.76 7.56
CA ASP A 142 16.05 -6.96 7.91
C ASP A 142 16.07 -5.59 7.21
N LYS A 143 15.28 -5.45 6.14
CA LYS A 143 15.11 -4.20 5.38
C LYS A 143 13.64 -3.97 5.09
N ALA A 144 13.18 -2.75 5.36
CA ALA A 144 11.81 -2.33 5.16
C ALA A 144 11.72 -1.09 4.26
N GLU A 145 10.71 -1.05 3.38
CA GLU A 145 10.21 0.16 2.75
C GLU A 145 9.01 0.66 3.57
N LEU A 146 9.13 1.82 4.20
CA LEU A 146 8.02 2.50 4.86
C LEU A 146 7.11 3.13 3.80
N ILE A 147 5.83 2.79 3.78
CA ILE A 147 4.86 3.37 2.83
C ILE A 147 3.79 4.11 3.63
N VAL A 148 3.84 5.44 3.60
CA VAL A 148 2.88 6.30 4.29
C VAL A 148 1.70 6.58 3.37
N MET A 149 0.54 6.12 3.78
CA MET A 149 -0.73 6.18 3.06
C MET A 149 -1.76 7.03 3.83
N GLY A 150 -2.83 7.45 3.17
CA GLY A 150 -3.95 8.09 3.86
C GLY A 150 -4.27 9.52 3.42
N GLY A 151 -4.30 9.74 2.11
CA GLY A 151 -4.70 11.02 1.51
C GLY A 151 -3.50 11.91 1.18
N THR A 152 -3.54 13.18 1.60
CA THR A 152 -2.48 14.14 1.28
C THR A 152 -1.57 14.32 2.50
N MET A 153 -0.54 13.49 2.62
CA MET A 153 0.37 13.53 3.78
C MET A 153 1.03 14.90 3.95
N THR A 154 1.48 15.50 2.87
CA THR A 154 2.18 16.80 2.85
C THR A 154 1.28 17.99 3.24
N ALA A 155 -0.05 17.80 3.28
CA ALA A 155 -1.00 18.81 3.76
C ALA A 155 -1.30 18.71 5.27
N ARG A 156 -0.73 17.72 5.94
CA ARG A 156 -0.85 17.60 7.41
C ARG A 156 0.07 18.61 8.10
N PRO A 157 -0.21 19.02 9.34
CA PRO A 157 0.74 19.82 10.12
C PRO A 157 2.14 19.18 10.13
N VAL A 158 3.17 19.99 10.08
CA VAL A 158 4.58 19.51 9.99
C VAL A 158 4.91 18.62 11.19
N GLU A 159 4.49 19.02 12.38
CA GLU A 159 4.71 18.27 13.62
C GLU A 159 4.07 16.88 13.58
N TYR A 160 2.92 16.75 12.90
CA TYR A 160 2.27 15.46 12.68
C TYR A 160 3.07 14.59 11.72
N GLN A 161 3.59 15.18 10.64
CA GLN A 161 4.39 14.44 9.65
C GLN A 161 5.67 13.91 10.29
N GLU A 162 6.40 14.75 11.04
CA GLU A 162 7.64 14.39 11.75
C GLU A 162 7.38 13.32 12.81
N TRP A 163 6.33 13.50 13.63
CA TRP A 163 5.93 12.50 14.62
C TRP A 163 5.60 11.16 13.96
N PHE A 164 4.82 11.18 12.88
CA PHE A 164 4.35 9.97 12.22
C PHE A 164 5.51 9.14 11.64
N VAL A 165 6.44 9.80 10.95
CA VAL A 165 7.61 9.14 10.38
C VAL A 165 8.58 8.70 11.47
N GLY A 166 8.88 9.57 12.42
CA GLY A 166 9.80 9.28 13.51
C GLY A 166 9.33 8.11 14.38
N ALA A 167 8.03 8.06 14.72
CA ALA A 167 7.48 6.94 15.48
C ALA A 167 7.47 5.63 14.68
N ALA A 168 7.18 5.70 13.35
CA ALA A 168 7.25 4.51 12.49
C ALA A 168 8.66 3.93 12.38
N VAL A 169 9.69 4.79 12.25
CA VAL A 169 11.09 4.33 12.18
C VAL A 169 11.58 3.88 13.56
N GLN A 170 11.15 4.56 14.63
CA GLN A 170 11.46 4.12 16.00
C GLN A 170 10.91 2.72 16.29
N ALA A 171 9.72 2.38 15.77
CA ALA A 171 9.18 1.03 15.89
C ALA A 171 10.07 -0.03 15.21
N MET A 172 10.72 0.31 14.08
CA MET A 172 11.70 -0.58 13.45
C MET A 172 12.99 -0.70 14.28
N ASN A 173 13.42 0.39 14.95
CA ASN A 173 14.58 0.38 15.83
C ASN A 173 14.38 -0.50 17.07
N ASP A 174 13.16 -0.50 17.60
CA ASP A 174 12.83 -1.22 18.82
C ASP A 174 12.51 -2.70 18.56
N TYR A 175 12.05 -3.05 17.37
CA TYR A 175 11.65 -4.44 17.04
C TYR A 175 12.78 -5.44 17.30
N PRO A 176 12.51 -6.63 17.92
CA PRO A 176 11.20 -7.19 18.27
C PRO A 176 10.64 -6.75 19.63
N ARG A 177 11.27 -5.81 20.30
CA ARG A 177 10.81 -5.28 21.57
C ARG A 177 9.80 -4.18 21.34
N HIS A 178 8.84 -4.05 22.25
CA HIS A 178 7.90 -2.94 22.27
C HIS A 178 8.43 -1.83 23.19
N GLY A 179 8.45 -0.61 22.67
CA GLY A 179 8.77 0.60 23.42
C GLY A 179 7.59 1.58 23.44
N THR A 180 7.85 2.77 23.95
CA THR A 180 6.92 3.89 23.85
C THR A 180 7.61 4.99 23.07
N PRO A 181 7.14 5.29 21.83
CA PRO A 181 7.77 6.34 21.03
C PRO A 181 7.60 7.70 21.71
N PRO A 182 8.57 8.61 21.61
CA PRO A 182 8.43 9.97 22.12
C PRO A 182 7.33 10.71 21.35
N ALA A 183 6.56 11.55 22.06
CA ALA A 183 5.54 12.39 21.45
C ALA A 183 6.12 13.38 20.42
N LYS A 184 7.41 13.72 20.54
CA LYS A 184 8.16 14.54 19.59
C LYS A 184 9.50 13.86 19.35
N PRO A 185 9.65 13.05 18.28
CA PRO A 185 10.88 12.37 17.97
C PRO A 185 11.96 13.36 17.47
N ASP A 186 13.20 13.09 17.86
CA ASP A 186 14.37 13.66 17.20
C ASP A 186 14.68 12.79 15.97
N LEU A 187 14.35 13.27 14.78
CA LEU A 187 14.48 12.51 13.54
C LEU A 187 15.94 12.10 13.27
N ASP A 188 16.90 12.99 13.52
CA ASP A 188 18.32 12.69 13.29
C ASP A 188 18.78 11.55 14.18
N ALA A 189 18.42 11.57 15.46
CA ALA A 189 18.73 10.51 16.41
C ALA A 189 18.04 9.18 16.04
N VAL A 190 16.76 9.24 15.63
CA VAL A 190 15.98 8.06 15.20
C VAL A 190 16.60 7.42 13.96
N PHE A 191 16.96 8.20 12.95
CA PHE A 191 17.57 7.68 11.72
C PHE A 191 19.00 7.15 11.96
N ALA A 192 19.81 7.85 12.75
CA ALA A 192 21.14 7.37 13.10
C ALA A 192 21.09 6.02 13.85
N ALA A 193 20.10 5.83 14.74
CA ALA A 193 19.86 4.54 15.39
C ALA A 193 19.45 3.46 14.38
N ASN A 194 18.62 3.81 13.40
CA ASN A 194 18.09 2.87 12.41
C ASN A 194 19.17 2.31 11.46
N GLU A 195 20.28 3.01 11.25
CA GLU A 195 21.40 2.49 10.45
C GLU A 195 21.96 1.16 10.98
N ARG A 196 21.77 0.89 12.28
CA ARG A 196 22.30 -0.30 12.98
C ARG A 196 21.22 -1.19 13.56
N ALA A 197 19.95 -0.85 13.34
CA ALA A 197 18.82 -1.63 13.82
C ALA A 197 18.73 -2.98 13.10
N GLU A 198 18.06 -3.95 13.73
CA GLU A 198 17.77 -5.25 13.11
C GLU A 198 16.86 -5.08 11.89
N VAL A 199 15.87 -4.17 11.97
CA VAL A 199 15.02 -3.80 10.85
C VAL A 199 15.37 -2.38 10.40
N ARG A 200 16.00 -2.27 9.25
CA ARG A 200 16.42 -0.98 8.69
C ARG A 200 15.39 -0.44 7.70
N CYS A 201 14.98 0.81 7.87
CA CYS A 201 14.19 1.54 6.90
C CYS A 201 15.09 1.99 5.74
N VAL A 202 15.10 1.25 4.63
CA VAL A 202 15.97 1.54 3.48
C VAL A 202 15.31 2.40 2.42
N ALA A 203 14.00 2.61 2.51
CA ALA A 203 13.23 3.48 1.63
C ALA A 203 11.97 3.98 2.34
N ALA A 204 11.56 5.20 2.04
CA ALA A 204 10.29 5.75 2.49
C ALA A 204 9.51 6.33 1.30
N THR A 205 8.22 5.99 1.25
CA THR A 205 7.29 6.41 0.20
C THR A 205 6.17 7.23 0.79
N PHE A 206 5.92 8.42 0.22
CA PHE A 206 4.75 9.24 0.55
C PHE A 206 3.75 9.26 -0.61
N GLU A 207 2.46 9.13 -0.29
CA GLU A 207 1.37 9.44 -1.22
C GLU A 207 0.94 10.89 -1.00
N THR A 208 0.88 11.68 -2.09
CA THR A 208 0.43 13.06 -2.02
C THR A 208 -0.22 13.52 -3.33
N ARG A 209 -0.66 14.78 -3.35
CA ARG A 209 -1.26 15.45 -4.50
C ARG A 209 -0.21 16.30 -5.21
N PRO A 210 -0.33 16.52 -6.54
CA PRO A 210 0.59 17.35 -7.27
C PRO A 210 0.71 18.79 -6.73
N ASP A 211 -0.41 19.44 -6.43
CA ASP A 211 -0.47 20.81 -5.91
C ASP A 211 0.07 20.98 -4.46
N TRP A 212 0.27 19.86 -3.75
CA TRP A 212 0.90 19.75 -2.43
C TRP A 212 2.29 19.10 -2.50
N CYS A 213 2.97 19.25 -3.65
CA CYS A 213 4.31 18.73 -3.88
C CYS A 213 5.19 19.82 -4.52
N ARG A 214 5.40 20.91 -3.77
CA ARG A 214 6.24 22.07 -4.11
C ARG A 214 7.57 21.97 -3.40
N GLU A 215 8.50 22.88 -3.69
CA GLU A 215 9.84 22.90 -3.09
C GLU A 215 9.83 22.74 -1.57
N GLU A 216 9.04 23.54 -0.86
CA GLU A 216 8.92 23.49 0.60
C GLU A 216 8.46 22.12 1.14
N HIS A 217 7.59 21.41 0.38
CA HIS A 217 7.13 20.08 0.76
C HIS A 217 8.22 19.04 0.49
N ILE A 218 8.97 19.20 -0.60
CA ILE A 218 10.06 18.29 -0.99
C ILE A 218 11.21 18.41 0.00
N ASP A 219 11.60 19.63 0.39
CA ASP A 219 12.63 19.85 1.42
C ASP A 219 12.29 19.13 2.72
N ARG A 220 11.02 19.23 3.17
CA ARG A 220 10.57 18.51 4.37
C ARG A 220 10.55 16.99 4.16
N MET A 221 10.13 16.51 3.00
CA MET A 221 10.18 15.08 2.71
C MET A 221 11.62 14.55 2.73
N LEU A 222 12.58 15.31 2.23
CA LEU A 222 14.00 14.92 2.30
C LEU A 222 14.51 14.83 3.73
N THR A 223 14.15 15.77 4.62
CA THR A 223 14.51 15.67 6.06
C THR A 223 13.87 14.50 6.77
N MET A 224 12.74 14.00 6.26
CA MET A 224 12.07 12.80 6.75
C MET A 224 12.54 11.50 6.08
N GLY A 225 13.62 11.55 5.29
CA GLY A 225 14.20 10.36 4.64
C GLY A 225 13.35 9.77 3.52
N VAL A 226 12.43 10.55 2.92
CA VAL A 226 11.61 10.09 1.79
C VAL A 226 12.49 9.85 0.57
N THR A 227 12.31 8.72 -0.08
CA THR A 227 13.06 8.30 -1.28
C THR A 227 12.18 8.19 -2.52
N LYS A 228 10.87 8.10 -2.33
CA LYS A 228 9.88 7.97 -3.39
C LYS A 228 8.60 8.74 -3.05
N VAL A 229 8.04 9.40 -4.06
CA VAL A 229 6.74 10.06 -3.93
C VAL A 229 5.77 9.50 -4.96
N GLU A 230 4.58 9.14 -4.52
CA GLU A 230 3.49 8.69 -5.37
C GLU A 230 2.47 9.82 -5.51
N LEU A 231 2.39 10.38 -6.70
CA LEU A 231 1.51 11.50 -7.03
C LEU A 231 0.13 11.01 -7.49
N GLY A 232 -0.89 11.55 -6.87
CA GLY A 232 -2.28 11.35 -7.30
C GLY A 232 -2.63 12.18 -8.54
N VAL A 233 -1.97 11.93 -9.66
CA VAL A 233 -2.18 12.64 -10.95
C VAL A 233 -3.59 12.41 -11.48
N GLN A 234 -4.05 11.17 -11.48
CA GLN A 234 -5.36 10.66 -11.86
C GLN A 234 -5.66 10.73 -13.36
N HIS A 235 -5.51 11.88 -14.02
CA HIS A 235 -5.69 12.06 -15.45
C HIS A 235 -4.79 13.19 -16.01
N LEU A 236 -4.59 13.23 -17.33
CA LEU A 236 -3.78 14.25 -18.03
C LEU A 236 -4.65 15.25 -18.85
N ASP A 237 -5.90 15.46 -18.46
CA ASP A 237 -6.84 16.41 -19.07
C ASP A 237 -7.49 17.26 -17.97
N ASP A 238 -7.23 18.56 -17.98
CA ASP A 238 -7.75 19.50 -16.98
C ASP A 238 -9.27 19.55 -16.94
N ARG A 239 -9.95 19.35 -18.06
CA ARG A 239 -11.42 19.27 -18.13
C ARG A 239 -11.95 18.09 -17.28
N ILE A 240 -11.26 16.94 -17.34
CA ILE A 240 -11.63 15.75 -16.58
C ILE A 240 -11.26 15.94 -15.09
N LEU A 241 -10.11 16.54 -14.81
CA LEU A 241 -9.70 16.84 -13.43
C LEU A 241 -10.66 17.80 -12.75
N ASP A 242 -11.07 18.87 -13.43
CA ASP A 242 -12.03 19.87 -12.93
C ASP A 242 -13.41 19.26 -12.70
N TYR A 243 -13.93 18.52 -13.67
CA TYR A 243 -15.22 17.83 -13.53
C TYR A 243 -15.25 16.91 -12.29
N ASN A 244 -14.14 16.25 -12.00
CA ASN A 244 -13.99 15.38 -10.84
C ASN A 244 -13.57 16.12 -9.55
N ARG A 245 -13.55 17.45 -9.57
CA ARG A 245 -13.19 18.30 -8.43
C ARG A 245 -11.83 17.94 -7.83
N ARG A 246 -10.84 17.69 -8.71
CA ARG A 246 -9.50 17.30 -8.24
C ARG A 246 -8.75 18.44 -7.58
N GLY A 247 -9.04 19.71 -7.90
CA GLY A 247 -8.43 20.88 -7.33
C GLY A 247 -6.95 21.06 -7.66
N HIS A 248 -6.41 20.30 -8.62
CA HIS A 248 -5.09 20.48 -9.22
C HIS A 248 -5.20 20.34 -10.74
N THR A 249 -4.20 20.83 -11.44
CA THR A 249 -4.10 20.84 -12.89
C THR A 249 -3.04 19.87 -13.41
N VAL A 250 -3.06 19.64 -14.72
CA VAL A 250 -1.96 18.93 -15.40
C VAL A 250 -0.64 19.67 -15.22
N ALA A 251 -0.66 21.01 -15.22
CA ALA A 251 0.53 21.84 -14.99
C ALA A 251 1.13 21.61 -13.59
N ASP A 252 0.29 21.44 -12.54
CA ASP A 252 0.76 21.07 -11.20
C ASP A 252 1.45 19.70 -11.21
N SER A 253 0.92 18.73 -11.96
CA SER A 253 1.50 17.39 -12.09
C SER A 253 2.87 17.45 -12.79
N VAL A 254 3.01 18.26 -13.83
CA VAL A 254 4.29 18.48 -14.51
C VAL A 254 5.31 19.15 -13.58
N ALA A 255 4.90 20.21 -12.88
CA ALA A 255 5.79 20.93 -11.95
C ALA A 255 6.26 20.02 -10.80
N ALA A 256 5.35 19.29 -10.18
CA ALA A 256 5.68 18.34 -9.11
C ALA A 256 6.63 17.24 -9.59
N ASN A 257 6.40 16.66 -10.77
CA ASN A 257 7.27 15.64 -11.34
C ASN A 257 8.68 16.17 -11.60
N CYS A 258 8.80 17.39 -12.16
CA CYS A 258 10.08 18.04 -12.41
C CYS A 258 10.86 18.25 -11.09
N LEU A 259 10.24 18.90 -10.11
CA LEU A 259 10.87 19.18 -8.81
C LEU A 259 11.31 17.92 -8.06
N LEU A 260 10.48 16.87 -8.06
CA LEU A 260 10.83 15.60 -7.42
C LEU A 260 12.04 14.94 -8.08
N ARG A 261 12.11 14.97 -9.40
CA ARG A 261 13.24 14.39 -10.15
C ARG A 261 14.52 15.22 -9.95
N ASP A 262 14.42 16.53 -9.93
CA ASP A 262 15.55 17.42 -9.66
C ASP A 262 16.09 17.22 -8.23
N ALA A 263 15.20 16.89 -7.28
CA ALA A 263 15.58 16.49 -5.91
C ALA A 263 16.13 15.05 -5.80
N GLY A 264 16.20 14.28 -6.89
CA GLY A 264 16.71 12.89 -6.90
C GLY A 264 15.73 11.85 -6.38
N LEU A 265 14.46 12.20 -6.18
CA LEU A 265 13.43 11.29 -5.69
C LEU A 265 12.86 10.43 -6.82
N LYS A 266 12.47 9.19 -6.49
CA LYS A 266 11.70 8.35 -7.38
C LYS A 266 10.24 8.79 -7.42
N VAL A 267 9.63 8.75 -8.62
CA VAL A 267 8.27 9.24 -8.83
C VAL A 267 7.36 8.13 -9.31
N GLY A 268 6.24 7.94 -8.60
CA GLY A 268 5.14 7.07 -9.01
C GLY A 268 3.90 7.90 -9.36
N PHE A 269 3.17 7.50 -10.39
CA PHE A 269 1.89 8.12 -10.72
C PHE A 269 0.74 7.16 -10.43
N HIS A 270 -0.32 7.69 -9.82
CA HIS A 270 -1.61 7.04 -9.77
C HIS A 270 -2.48 7.63 -10.86
N VAL A 271 -3.01 6.79 -11.75
CA VAL A 271 -3.94 7.18 -12.80
C VAL A 271 -5.26 6.43 -12.66
N MET A 272 -6.35 7.10 -12.99
CA MET A 272 -7.70 6.58 -12.84
C MET A 272 -8.44 6.62 -14.18
N PRO A 273 -8.37 5.58 -15.01
CA PRO A 273 -9.21 5.51 -16.19
C PRO A 273 -10.69 5.39 -15.82
N ASN A 274 -11.54 5.79 -16.75
CA ASN A 274 -12.99 5.87 -16.60
C ASN A 274 -13.44 6.85 -15.50
N LEU A 275 -12.71 7.94 -15.28
CA LEU A 275 -13.24 9.03 -14.45
C LEU A 275 -14.52 9.62 -15.09
N PRO A 276 -15.51 10.05 -14.28
CA PRO A 276 -16.65 10.80 -14.81
C PRO A 276 -16.23 11.90 -15.78
N GLY A 277 -16.84 11.93 -16.97
CA GLY A 277 -16.49 12.87 -18.04
C GLY A 277 -15.34 12.44 -18.95
N ALA A 278 -14.65 11.35 -18.67
CA ALA A 278 -13.68 10.74 -19.57
C ALA A 278 -14.35 9.73 -20.51
N SER A 279 -13.85 9.69 -21.74
CA SER A 279 -14.18 8.64 -22.73
C SER A 279 -13.02 7.63 -22.83
N MET A 280 -13.28 6.49 -23.46
CA MET A 280 -12.24 5.50 -23.79
C MET A 280 -11.10 6.12 -24.63
N ALA A 281 -11.42 7.06 -25.51
CA ALA A 281 -10.42 7.76 -26.31
C ALA A 281 -9.57 8.71 -25.47
N ASP A 282 -10.15 9.37 -24.46
CA ASP A 282 -9.41 10.22 -23.54
C ASP A 282 -8.45 9.37 -22.69
N ASP A 283 -8.90 8.23 -22.18
CA ASP A 283 -8.07 7.34 -21.37
C ASP A 283 -6.91 6.72 -22.20
N ARG A 284 -7.16 6.31 -23.46
CA ARG A 284 -6.09 5.83 -24.33
C ARG A 284 -5.06 6.91 -24.61
N ARG A 285 -5.49 8.13 -24.93
CA ARG A 285 -4.61 9.28 -25.13
C ARG A 285 -3.79 9.58 -23.88
N MET A 286 -4.38 9.54 -22.69
CA MET A 286 -3.67 9.70 -21.42
C MET A 286 -2.50 8.70 -21.30
N PHE A 287 -2.70 7.42 -21.61
CA PHE A 287 -1.64 6.42 -21.54
C PHE A 287 -0.55 6.63 -22.60
N GLU A 288 -0.90 7.11 -23.80
CA GLU A 288 0.05 7.48 -24.85
C GLU A 288 0.93 8.65 -24.40
N GLU A 289 0.31 9.74 -23.95
CA GLU A 289 0.98 10.97 -23.51
C GLU A 289 1.87 10.71 -22.29
N LEU A 290 1.47 9.85 -21.39
CA LEU A 290 2.18 9.55 -20.14
C LEU A 290 3.66 9.14 -20.37
N PHE A 291 3.96 8.48 -21.48
CA PHE A 291 5.30 8.01 -21.82
C PHE A 291 5.91 8.71 -23.05
N ALA A 292 5.09 9.25 -23.95
CA ALA A 292 5.57 10.03 -25.10
C ALA A 292 6.09 11.40 -24.65
N ASP A 293 5.36 12.09 -23.77
CA ASP A 293 5.76 13.43 -23.31
C ASP A 293 6.82 13.31 -22.18
N PRO A 294 8.02 13.89 -22.37
CA PRO A 294 9.11 13.84 -21.40
C PRO A 294 8.80 14.53 -20.06
N ARG A 295 7.78 15.39 -20.03
CA ARG A 295 7.37 16.07 -18.79
C ARG A 295 6.74 15.12 -17.76
N PHE A 296 6.27 13.94 -18.19
CA PHE A 296 5.68 12.92 -17.31
C PHE A 296 6.67 11.80 -17.01
N ARG A 297 6.64 10.70 -17.71
CA ARG A 297 7.53 9.53 -17.63
C ARG A 297 7.86 9.09 -16.20
N PRO A 298 6.88 8.65 -15.40
CA PRO A 298 7.13 8.21 -14.03
C PRO A 298 7.99 6.94 -13.96
N ASP A 299 8.69 6.72 -12.84
CA ASP A 299 9.41 5.46 -12.56
C ASP A 299 8.44 4.32 -12.21
N PHE A 300 7.31 4.64 -11.59
CA PHE A 300 6.30 3.68 -11.14
C PHE A 300 4.91 4.10 -11.60
N LEU A 301 4.07 3.11 -11.87
CA LEU A 301 2.69 3.35 -12.26
C LEU A 301 1.73 2.48 -11.45
N LYS A 302 0.65 3.08 -10.98
CA LYS A 302 -0.54 2.40 -10.47
C LYS A 302 -1.74 2.79 -11.32
N ILE A 303 -2.41 1.81 -11.90
CA ILE A 303 -3.63 2.00 -12.69
C ILE A 303 -4.81 1.62 -11.80
N TYR A 304 -5.66 2.58 -11.49
CA TYR A 304 -6.82 2.40 -10.63
C TYR A 304 -8.10 2.69 -11.40
N PRO A 305 -8.65 1.73 -12.15
CA PRO A 305 -9.95 1.91 -12.78
C PRO A 305 -10.96 2.46 -11.79
N THR A 306 -11.73 3.44 -12.24
CA THR A 306 -12.71 4.11 -11.41
C THR A 306 -13.83 3.15 -11.02
N LEU A 307 -14.03 2.99 -9.72
CA LEU A 307 -15.04 2.10 -9.16
C LEU A 307 -16.18 2.91 -8.56
N VAL A 308 -17.40 2.43 -8.72
CA VAL A 308 -18.56 2.95 -8.01
C VAL A 308 -18.57 2.33 -6.61
N THR A 309 -18.42 3.16 -5.59
CA THR A 309 -18.40 2.74 -4.19
C THR A 309 -19.56 3.38 -3.43
N PRO A 310 -20.14 2.69 -2.42
CA PRO A 310 -21.23 3.22 -1.63
C PRO A 310 -20.92 4.57 -0.97
N ALA A 311 -21.92 5.43 -0.88
CA ALA A 311 -21.86 6.77 -0.29
C ALA A 311 -20.85 7.74 -0.94
N SER A 312 -20.32 7.42 -2.12
CA SER A 312 -19.57 8.34 -2.97
C SER A 312 -20.52 9.15 -3.88
N GLU A 313 -20.08 10.32 -4.34
CA GLU A 313 -20.89 11.08 -5.30
C GLU A 313 -21.01 10.38 -6.67
N ILE A 314 -20.04 9.57 -7.04
CA ILE A 314 -20.09 8.76 -8.26
C ILE A 314 -21.22 7.71 -8.20
N GLU A 315 -21.55 7.19 -7.00
CA GLU A 315 -22.70 6.28 -6.83
C GLU A 315 -24.02 7.00 -7.20
N ARG A 316 -24.18 8.25 -6.78
CA ARG A 316 -25.35 9.06 -7.14
C ARG A 316 -25.42 9.29 -8.65
N LEU A 317 -24.31 9.71 -9.27
CA LEU A 317 -24.23 9.89 -10.72
C LEU A 317 -24.56 8.61 -11.49
N TRP A 318 -24.10 7.47 -11.04
CA TRP A 318 -24.40 6.17 -11.63
C TRP A 318 -25.87 5.81 -11.52
N LYS A 319 -26.49 5.99 -10.35
CA LYS A 319 -27.92 5.74 -10.13
C LYS A 319 -28.82 6.65 -10.99
N GLU A 320 -28.38 7.88 -11.22
CA GLU A 320 -29.08 8.86 -12.06
C GLU A 320 -28.82 8.66 -13.57
N GLY A 321 -27.99 7.69 -13.96
CA GLY A 321 -27.64 7.42 -15.36
C GLY A 321 -26.61 8.40 -15.95
N GLY A 322 -26.00 9.26 -15.11
CA GLY A 322 -24.98 10.23 -15.51
C GLY A 322 -23.56 9.67 -15.60
N TYR A 323 -23.36 8.43 -15.18
CA TYR A 323 -22.07 7.75 -15.25
C TYR A 323 -22.26 6.26 -15.54
N ARG A 324 -21.38 5.71 -16.39
CA ARG A 324 -21.33 4.29 -16.73
C ARG A 324 -19.90 3.75 -16.49
N PRO A 325 -19.71 2.77 -15.60
CA PRO A 325 -18.45 2.02 -15.52
C PRO A 325 -18.15 1.32 -16.85
N TYR A 326 -16.86 1.14 -17.17
CA TYR A 326 -16.47 0.28 -18.27
C TYR A 326 -16.91 -1.15 -18.03
N THR A 327 -17.25 -1.88 -19.09
CA THR A 327 -17.46 -3.32 -19.03
C THR A 327 -16.12 -4.03 -18.74
N GLU A 328 -16.18 -5.30 -18.37
CA GLU A 328 -14.98 -6.10 -18.13
C GLU A 328 -14.09 -6.15 -19.39
N GLU A 329 -14.70 -6.36 -20.56
CA GLU A 329 -13.96 -6.40 -21.84
C GLU A 329 -13.32 -5.04 -22.16
N GLU A 330 -14.06 -3.94 -22.04
CA GLU A 330 -13.53 -2.58 -22.24
C GLU A 330 -12.33 -2.29 -21.30
N LEU A 331 -12.42 -2.74 -20.05
CA LEU A 331 -11.37 -2.54 -19.08
C LEU A 331 -10.14 -3.41 -19.35
N VAL A 332 -10.34 -4.67 -19.70
CA VAL A 332 -9.27 -5.60 -20.06
C VAL A 332 -8.51 -5.08 -21.27
N ASP A 333 -9.21 -4.64 -22.31
CA ASP A 333 -8.62 -4.08 -23.54
C ASP A 333 -7.82 -2.81 -23.23
N LEU A 334 -8.36 -1.89 -22.41
CA LEU A 334 -7.67 -0.67 -22.03
C LEU A 334 -6.41 -0.95 -21.22
N VAL A 335 -6.49 -1.85 -20.24
CA VAL A 335 -5.34 -2.22 -19.40
C VAL A 335 -4.27 -2.95 -20.22
N ALA A 336 -4.66 -3.83 -21.13
CA ALA A 336 -3.74 -4.50 -22.06
C ALA A 336 -3.03 -3.48 -22.95
N TYR A 337 -3.80 -2.54 -23.52
CA TYR A 337 -3.25 -1.43 -24.30
C TYR A 337 -2.26 -0.59 -23.48
N ALA A 338 -2.66 -0.13 -22.30
CA ALA A 338 -1.78 0.64 -21.43
C ALA A 338 -0.48 -0.09 -21.10
N LYS A 339 -0.55 -1.41 -20.84
CA LYS A 339 0.63 -2.24 -20.57
C LYS A 339 1.54 -2.37 -21.78
N SER A 340 1.00 -2.38 -23.00
CA SER A 340 1.81 -2.44 -24.22
C SER A 340 2.64 -1.17 -24.47
N LEU A 341 2.25 -0.05 -23.87
CA LEU A 341 2.96 1.23 -23.97
C LEU A 341 4.04 1.42 -22.90
N LEU A 342 4.10 0.55 -21.87
CA LEU A 342 5.04 0.73 -20.75
C LEU A 342 6.48 0.56 -21.21
N PRO A 343 7.35 1.57 -21.02
CA PRO A 343 8.78 1.42 -21.20
C PRO A 343 9.37 0.40 -20.21
N GLU A 344 10.48 -0.24 -20.57
CA GLU A 344 11.13 -1.27 -19.77
C GLU A 344 11.55 -0.81 -18.37
N TYR A 345 11.85 0.50 -18.20
CA TYR A 345 12.26 1.05 -16.91
C TYR A 345 11.08 1.29 -15.95
N VAL A 346 9.83 1.29 -16.42
CA VAL A 346 8.65 1.58 -15.61
C VAL A 346 8.17 0.33 -14.89
N ARG A 347 8.07 0.43 -13.57
CA ARG A 347 7.44 -0.62 -12.78
C ARG A 347 5.94 -0.39 -12.63
N LEU A 348 5.13 -1.23 -13.25
CA LEU A 348 3.70 -1.32 -12.95
C LEU A 348 3.54 -2.00 -11.58
N GLN A 349 3.25 -1.20 -10.55
CA GLN A 349 3.14 -1.70 -9.18
C GLN A 349 1.80 -2.36 -8.90
N ARG A 350 0.72 -1.82 -9.49
CA ARG A 350 -0.63 -2.28 -9.22
C ARG A 350 -1.59 -1.96 -10.37
N VAL A 351 -2.46 -2.89 -10.65
CA VAL A 351 -3.70 -2.68 -11.41
C VAL A 351 -4.84 -3.01 -10.44
N GLN A 352 -5.81 -2.12 -10.30
CA GLN A 352 -6.92 -2.23 -9.36
C GLN A 352 -6.52 -1.91 -7.90
N ARG A 353 -7.48 -1.34 -7.18
CA ARG A 353 -7.37 -1.03 -5.73
C ARG A 353 -7.77 -2.24 -4.89
N ASP A 354 -7.28 -2.31 -3.65
CA ASP A 354 -7.64 -3.36 -2.68
C ASP A 354 -9.02 -3.07 -2.03
N ILE A 355 -10.01 -2.69 -2.82
CA ILE A 355 -11.39 -2.49 -2.33
C ILE A 355 -12.10 -3.85 -2.36
N PRO A 356 -12.70 -4.31 -1.25
CA PRO A 356 -13.45 -5.56 -1.23
C PRO A 356 -14.60 -5.54 -2.25
N ALA A 357 -14.79 -6.66 -2.97
CA ALA A 357 -15.82 -6.76 -4.01
C ALA A 357 -17.24 -6.41 -3.53
N LYS A 358 -17.55 -6.68 -2.26
CA LYS A 358 -18.84 -6.32 -1.62
C LYS A 358 -19.11 -4.80 -1.56
N LEU A 359 -18.06 -3.97 -1.73
CA LEU A 359 -18.13 -2.50 -1.77
C LEU A 359 -18.03 -1.93 -3.19
N ILE A 360 -18.15 -2.77 -4.20
CA ILE A 360 -18.14 -2.35 -5.61
C ILE A 360 -19.53 -2.65 -6.15
N VAL A 361 -20.14 -1.64 -6.75
CA VAL A 361 -21.48 -1.76 -7.38
C VAL A 361 -21.33 -2.27 -8.81
#